data_73f4323d8af34d68f24756caebf2d55c
#
_entry.id   73f4323d8af34d68f24756caebf2d55c
#
_cell.length_a   1.000
_cell.length_b   1.000
_cell.length_c   1.000
_cell.angle_alpha   90.00
_cell.angle_beta   90.00
_cell.angle_gamma   90.00
#
_symmetry.space_group_name_H-M   'P 1'
#
loop_
_entity.id
_entity.type
_entity.pdbx_description
1 polymer ?
#
loop_
_entity_poly.entity_id
_entity_poly.type
_entity_poly.pdbx_seq_one_letter_code
_entity_poly.pdbx_strand_id
1 'polypeptide(L)'
;MQRTNRIKWKYAWVLLAALALGACTSSDSIRYYMLSADAAPEANSRSSLVLGVGPVTIPDYLDRTELVFQSAPNRFEIPSQHRWAGSLREDVQRVFGANLARQLGTTTVHYHPWDRRLQCDVTVSLSIIRFHSVTGGEAILEANWQIQRNGDNGDNDAESTLQGHLMKEVPLEGDGYEVVVAAQSRLLAEAAKDLAGKVRGMQ
;
A
#
# COMPACT_ATOMS: atom_id res chain seq x y z
N MET A 1 -50.49 52.50 18.94
CA MET A 1 -49.89 51.95 17.72
C MET A 1 -48.49 51.29 18.01
N GLN A 2 -48.33 50.43 19.02
CA GLN A 2 -47.02 49.85 19.43
C GLN A 2 -47.03 48.31 19.65
N ARG A 3 -48.12 47.61 19.36
CA ARG A 3 -48.20 46.14 19.63
C ARG A 3 -47.65 45.25 18.47
N THR A 4 -47.59 45.76 17.26
CA THR A 4 -47.23 44.99 16.05
C THR A 4 -45.75 44.72 15.89
N ASN A 5 -44.83 45.50 16.49
CA ASN A 5 -43.40 45.33 16.33
C ASN A 5 -42.79 44.22 17.22
N ARG A 6 -43.43 43.92 18.37
CA ARG A 6 -42.92 42.87 19.29
C ARG A 6 -43.16 41.47 18.78
N ILE A 7 -44.23 41.28 17.97
CA ILE A 7 -44.53 39.97 17.38
C ILE A 7 -43.56 39.64 16.27
N LYS A 8 -43.23 40.61 15.39
CA LYS A 8 -42.26 40.41 14.30
C LYS A 8 -40.86 40.08 14.78
N TRP A 9 -40.46 40.65 15.91
CA TRP A 9 -39.12 40.40 16.49
C TRP A 9 -39.02 39.01 17.11
N LYS A 10 -40.06 38.45 17.71
CA LYS A 10 -40.11 37.09 18.21
C LYS A 10 -39.94 36.05 17.10
N TYR A 11 -40.59 36.27 15.96
CA TYR A 11 -40.45 35.37 14.81
C TYR A 11 -39.08 35.50 14.15
N ALA A 12 -38.47 36.71 14.15
CA ALA A 12 -37.11 36.88 13.67
C ALA A 12 -36.09 36.07 14.49
N TRP A 13 -36.21 36.02 15.80
CA TRP A 13 -35.35 35.21 16.68
C TRP A 13 -35.60 33.71 16.50
N VAL A 14 -36.82 33.25 16.29
CA VAL A 14 -37.12 31.86 15.99
C VAL A 14 -36.58 31.45 14.63
N LEU A 15 -36.64 32.32 13.64
CA LEU A 15 -36.08 32.05 12.31
C LEU A 15 -34.54 31.99 12.37
N LEU A 16 -33.91 32.87 13.13
CA LEU A 16 -32.45 32.89 13.32
C LEU A 16 -31.98 31.64 14.07
N ALA A 17 -32.75 31.21 15.11
CA ALA A 17 -32.45 29.97 15.85
C ALA A 17 -32.65 28.72 14.96
N ALA A 18 -33.65 28.71 14.08
CA ALA A 18 -33.86 27.60 13.13
C ALA A 18 -32.75 27.50 12.07
N LEU A 19 -32.23 28.68 11.59
CA LEU A 19 -31.06 28.68 10.69
C LEU A 19 -29.76 28.18 11.39
N ALA A 20 -29.61 28.47 12.68
CA ALA A 20 -28.43 28.04 13.43
C ALA A 20 -28.39 26.53 13.70
N LEU A 21 -29.55 25.85 13.77
CA LEU A 21 -29.65 24.40 13.92
C LEU A 21 -29.36 23.61 12.62
N GLY A 22 -29.44 24.25 11.46
CA GLY A 22 -29.13 23.63 10.17
C GLY A 22 -27.64 23.60 9.78
N ALA A 23 -26.77 24.24 10.56
CA ALA A 23 -25.35 24.41 10.21
C ALA A 23 -24.43 23.26 10.65
N CYS A 24 -24.95 22.20 11.30
CA CYS A 24 -24.14 21.11 11.86
C CYS A 24 -24.44 19.76 11.23
N THR A 25 -24.30 19.60 9.89
CA THR A 25 -24.35 18.25 9.32
C THR A 25 -23.49 18.13 8.04
N SER A 26 -22.19 18.21 8.17
CA SER A 26 -21.30 17.50 7.25
C SER A 26 -20.19 16.84 8.07
N SER A 27 -20.51 15.70 8.69
CA SER A 27 -19.43 14.79 9.07
C SER A 27 -18.99 14.08 7.80
N ASP A 28 -17.89 14.53 7.21
CA ASP A 28 -17.25 13.80 6.13
C ASP A 28 -16.93 12.39 6.64
N SER A 29 -17.55 11.38 6.02
CA SER A 29 -17.36 9.99 6.42
C SER A 29 -15.93 9.55 6.14
N ILE A 30 -15.31 8.84 7.09
CA ILE A 30 -13.98 8.25 6.89
C ILE A 30 -14.10 7.12 5.86
N ARG A 31 -13.21 7.14 4.88
CA ARG A 31 -13.08 6.11 3.85
C ARG A 31 -11.84 5.29 4.10
N TYR A 32 -11.96 3.98 3.97
CA TYR A 32 -10.88 3.04 4.19
C TYR A 32 -10.44 2.41 2.88
N TYR A 33 -9.13 2.22 2.73
CA TYR A 33 -8.47 1.72 1.53
C TYR A 33 -7.58 0.55 1.87
N MET A 34 -7.40 -0.35 0.92
CA MET A 34 -6.52 -1.50 1.02
C MET A 34 -5.87 -1.76 -0.34
N LEU A 35 -4.60 -2.16 -0.33
CA LEU A 35 -3.91 -2.59 -1.55
C LEU A 35 -4.45 -3.93 -2.03
N SER A 36 -4.44 -4.15 -3.33
CA SER A 36 -4.90 -5.38 -3.98
C SER A 36 -3.79 -6.05 -4.77
N ALA A 37 -3.78 -7.37 -4.79
CA ALA A 37 -2.88 -8.13 -5.64
C ALA A 37 -3.46 -8.21 -7.05
N ASP A 38 -2.72 -7.72 -8.04
CA ASP A 38 -3.20 -7.52 -9.41
C ASP A 38 -2.38 -8.27 -10.48
N ALA A 39 -1.38 -9.05 -10.07
CA ALA A 39 -0.60 -9.81 -11.04
C ALA A 39 -1.43 -10.94 -11.64
N ALA A 40 -1.56 -10.95 -12.96
CA ALA A 40 -2.06 -12.12 -13.66
C ALA A 40 -1.15 -13.34 -13.38
N PRO A 41 -1.71 -14.53 -13.07
CA PRO A 41 -0.89 -15.72 -12.88
C PRO A 41 -0.19 -16.07 -14.19
N GLU A 42 1.09 -16.42 -14.13
CA GLU A 42 1.74 -17.08 -15.26
C GLU A 42 1.05 -18.42 -15.52
N ALA A 43 0.60 -18.62 -16.76
CA ALA A 43 -0.15 -19.81 -17.12
C ALA A 43 0.70 -21.07 -16.86
N ASN A 44 0.17 -21.98 -16.03
CA ASN A 44 0.54 -23.39 -15.90
C ASN A 44 1.86 -23.78 -15.18
N SER A 45 2.58 -22.91 -14.48
CA SER A 45 3.68 -23.38 -13.65
C SER A 45 3.19 -23.68 -12.23
N ARG A 46 3.16 -24.95 -11.84
CA ARG A 46 3.04 -25.35 -10.43
C ARG A 46 4.46 -25.59 -9.91
N SER A 47 4.96 -24.62 -9.15
CA SER A 47 6.25 -24.72 -8.48
C SER A 47 6.05 -25.27 -7.07
N SER A 48 6.92 -26.19 -6.65
CA SER A 48 6.99 -26.65 -5.25
C SER A 48 7.77 -25.68 -4.35
N LEU A 49 8.25 -24.56 -4.90
CA LEU A 49 9.03 -23.54 -4.20
C LEU A 49 8.31 -23.05 -2.94
N VAL A 50 9.00 -23.07 -1.81
CA VAL A 50 8.57 -22.46 -0.55
C VAL A 50 9.14 -21.03 -0.50
N LEU A 51 8.24 -20.05 -0.65
CA LEU A 51 8.60 -18.63 -0.70
C LEU A 51 8.48 -17.98 0.69
N GLY A 52 9.54 -17.35 1.17
CA GLY A 52 9.53 -16.43 2.30
C GLY A 52 9.44 -14.98 1.83
N VAL A 53 8.54 -14.18 2.39
CA VAL A 53 8.37 -12.76 2.05
C VAL A 53 8.56 -11.89 3.28
N GLY A 54 9.57 -11.04 3.25
CA GLY A 54 9.92 -10.10 4.31
C GLY A 54 11.29 -10.39 4.95
N PRO A 55 11.70 -9.51 5.89
CA PRO A 55 10.94 -8.36 6.38
C PRO A 55 10.68 -7.29 5.28
N VAL A 56 9.53 -6.64 5.39
CA VAL A 56 9.27 -5.40 4.65
C VAL A 56 9.36 -4.23 5.61
N THR A 57 10.17 -3.23 5.28
CA THR A 57 10.28 -1.99 6.04
C THR A 57 9.78 -0.82 5.22
N ILE A 58 9.13 0.14 5.88
CA ILE A 58 8.64 1.38 5.27
C ILE A 58 9.19 2.57 6.05
N PRO A 59 9.37 3.75 5.41
CA PRO A 59 9.79 4.96 6.11
C PRO A 59 8.71 5.44 7.09
N ASP A 60 9.13 6.14 8.15
CA ASP A 60 8.25 6.60 9.24
C ASP A 60 7.09 7.49 8.77
N TYR A 61 7.29 8.28 7.70
CA TYR A 61 6.24 9.14 7.16
C TYR A 61 5.07 8.37 6.54
N LEU A 62 5.27 7.08 6.20
CA LEU A 62 4.25 6.15 5.70
C LEU A 62 3.66 5.25 6.80
N ASP A 63 4.33 5.09 7.95
CA ASP A 63 3.86 4.22 9.05
C ASP A 63 2.76 4.92 9.86
N ARG A 64 1.62 5.11 9.21
CA ARG A 64 0.45 5.80 9.75
C ARG A 64 -0.85 5.26 9.15
N THR A 65 -1.95 5.64 9.76
CA THR A 65 -3.27 5.20 9.31
C THR A 65 -3.79 5.98 8.11
N GLU A 66 -3.36 7.24 7.92
CA GLU A 66 -3.81 8.09 6.82
C GLU A 66 -3.04 7.79 5.53
N LEU A 67 -3.69 8.01 4.38
CA LEU A 67 -2.99 8.06 3.10
C LEU A 67 -2.03 9.25 3.07
N VAL A 68 -0.91 9.08 2.38
CA VAL A 68 0.10 10.12 2.18
C VAL A 68 0.36 10.30 0.69
N PHE A 69 0.33 11.53 0.22
CA PHE A 69 0.75 11.86 -1.15
C PHE A 69 1.51 13.17 -1.18
N GLN A 70 2.35 13.30 -2.18
CA GLN A 70 3.16 14.49 -2.38
C GLN A 70 2.41 15.51 -3.22
N SER A 71 2.22 16.73 -2.71
CA SER A 71 1.53 17.80 -3.42
C SER A 71 2.48 18.81 -4.06
N ALA A 72 3.73 18.88 -3.58
CA ALA A 72 4.80 19.69 -4.16
C ALA A 72 6.16 19.13 -3.72
N PRO A 73 7.28 19.55 -4.33
CA PRO A 73 8.60 19.23 -3.81
C PRO A 73 8.69 19.54 -2.31
N ASN A 74 9.09 18.55 -1.51
CA ASN A 74 9.24 18.65 -0.05
C ASN A 74 7.92 18.91 0.73
N ARG A 75 6.73 18.71 0.11
CA ARG A 75 5.45 18.89 0.79
C ARG A 75 4.55 17.68 0.59
N PHE A 76 4.14 17.08 1.72
CA PHE A 76 3.17 16.00 1.76
C PHE A 76 1.81 16.49 2.28
N GLU A 77 0.75 15.90 1.77
CA GLU A 77 -0.61 16.06 2.26
C GLU A 77 -1.10 14.75 2.87
N ILE A 78 -1.85 14.90 3.97
CA ILE A 78 -2.31 13.79 4.79
C ILE A 78 -3.79 14.03 5.09
N PRO A 79 -4.69 13.52 4.25
CA PRO A 79 -6.12 13.72 4.40
C PRO A 79 -6.67 12.91 5.56
N SER A 80 -7.29 13.56 6.53
CA SER A 80 -7.79 12.91 7.76
C SER A 80 -8.92 11.89 7.53
N GLN A 81 -9.69 12.04 6.44
CA GLN A 81 -10.81 11.19 6.08
C GLN A 81 -10.44 9.98 5.23
N HIS A 82 -9.21 9.87 4.73
CA HIS A 82 -8.78 8.80 3.84
C HIS A 82 -7.69 7.98 4.53
N ARG A 83 -8.02 6.74 4.90
CA ARG A 83 -7.18 5.90 5.75
C ARG A 83 -6.96 4.51 5.19
N TRP A 84 -5.82 3.93 5.50
CA TRP A 84 -5.61 2.51 5.32
C TRP A 84 -6.52 1.71 6.24
N ALA A 85 -7.03 0.57 5.77
CA ALA A 85 -7.87 -0.34 6.55
C ALA A 85 -7.07 -1.13 7.60
N GLY A 86 -5.75 -1.06 7.55
CA GLY A 86 -4.82 -1.72 8.47
C GLY A 86 -3.43 -1.12 8.38
N SER A 87 -2.41 -1.88 8.79
CA SER A 87 -1.00 -1.49 8.65
C SER A 87 -0.60 -1.51 7.18
N LEU A 88 -0.14 -0.37 6.65
CA LEU A 88 0.37 -0.29 5.27
C LEU A 88 1.55 -1.24 5.06
N ARG A 89 2.45 -1.38 6.01
CA ARG A 89 3.60 -2.29 5.94
C ARG A 89 3.17 -3.74 5.75
N GLU A 90 2.20 -4.19 6.55
CA GLU A 90 1.66 -5.56 6.44
C GLU A 90 0.90 -5.77 5.14
N ASP A 91 0.16 -4.76 4.70
CA ASP A 91 -0.59 -4.80 3.44
C ASP A 91 0.35 -4.84 2.22
N VAL A 92 1.42 -4.04 2.22
CA VAL A 92 2.49 -4.11 1.20
C VAL A 92 3.12 -5.50 1.19
N GLN A 93 3.50 -6.04 2.35
CA GLN A 93 4.10 -7.38 2.42
C GLN A 93 3.17 -8.46 1.88
N ARG A 94 1.90 -8.42 2.24
CA ARG A 94 0.87 -9.37 1.79
C ARG A 94 0.65 -9.28 0.27
N VAL A 95 0.47 -8.06 -0.25
CA VAL A 95 0.16 -7.83 -1.68
C VAL A 95 1.37 -8.14 -2.56
N PHE A 96 2.56 -7.67 -2.16
CA PHE A 96 3.79 -8.00 -2.86
C PHE A 96 4.05 -9.52 -2.89
N GLY A 97 3.89 -10.19 -1.74
CA GLY A 97 4.07 -11.64 -1.65
C GLY A 97 3.06 -12.41 -2.48
N ALA A 98 1.79 -12.01 -2.49
CA ALA A 98 0.76 -12.63 -3.32
C ALA A 98 1.07 -12.48 -4.82
N ASN A 99 1.53 -11.30 -5.25
CA ASN A 99 1.94 -11.07 -6.64
C ASN A 99 3.18 -11.89 -7.00
N LEU A 100 4.19 -11.92 -6.12
CA LEU A 100 5.42 -12.68 -6.34
C LEU A 100 5.15 -14.18 -6.43
N ALA A 101 4.30 -14.71 -5.54
CA ALA A 101 3.90 -16.11 -5.55
C ALA A 101 3.20 -16.51 -6.86
N ARG A 102 2.29 -15.65 -7.35
CA ARG A 102 1.62 -15.85 -8.64
C ARG A 102 2.61 -15.87 -9.80
N GLN A 103 3.57 -14.96 -9.81
CA GLN A 103 4.61 -14.90 -10.82
C GLN A 103 5.52 -16.13 -10.78
N LEU A 104 5.84 -16.67 -9.60
CA LEU A 104 6.67 -17.86 -9.43
C LEU A 104 5.89 -19.18 -9.56
N GLY A 105 4.56 -19.11 -9.66
CA GLY A 105 3.69 -20.30 -9.77
C GLY A 105 3.64 -21.12 -8.48
N THR A 106 3.98 -20.54 -7.33
CA THR A 106 3.90 -21.23 -6.03
C THR A 106 2.64 -20.85 -5.25
N THR A 107 2.17 -21.77 -4.41
CA THR A 107 1.09 -21.52 -3.45
C THR A 107 1.56 -21.53 -2.01
N THR A 108 2.83 -21.89 -1.76
CA THR A 108 3.40 -21.97 -0.43
C THR A 108 4.19 -20.69 -0.13
N VAL A 109 3.58 -19.80 0.66
CA VAL A 109 4.15 -18.49 1.02
C VAL A 109 4.14 -18.32 2.53
N HIS A 110 5.28 -17.97 3.09
CA HIS A 110 5.43 -17.57 4.48
C HIS A 110 5.72 -16.08 4.56
N TYR A 111 4.96 -15.38 5.40
CA TYR A 111 5.13 -13.94 5.64
C TYR A 111 5.88 -13.69 6.94
N HIS A 112 6.86 -12.79 6.90
CA HIS A 112 7.61 -12.39 8.09
C HIS A 112 6.70 -11.65 9.11
N PRO A 113 6.82 -11.95 10.44
CA PRO A 113 7.68 -12.95 11.04
C PRO A 113 7.11 -14.38 10.92
N TRP A 114 7.94 -15.33 10.53
CA TRP A 114 7.59 -16.75 10.52
C TRP A 114 8.38 -17.54 11.56
N ASP A 115 7.96 -18.77 11.86
CA ASP A 115 8.69 -19.68 12.75
C ASP A 115 10.04 -20.05 12.10
N ARG A 116 11.12 -19.97 12.86
CA ARG A 116 12.49 -20.32 12.40
C ARG A 116 12.64 -21.77 11.94
N ARG A 117 11.69 -22.64 12.29
CA ARG A 117 11.64 -24.03 11.83
C ARG A 117 11.12 -24.17 10.40
N LEU A 118 10.44 -23.14 9.90
CA LEU A 118 9.98 -23.12 8.51
C LEU A 118 11.16 -22.76 7.61
N GLN A 119 11.52 -23.73 6.76
CA GLN A 119 12.55 -23.53 5.76
C GLN A 119 11.90 -22.97 4.50
N CYS A 120 12.38 -21.82 4.05
CA CYS A 120 12.00 -21.25 2.77
C CYS A 120 13.13 -21.52 1.77
N ASP A 121 12.79 -21.95 0.56
CA ASP A 121 13.79 -22.16 -0.50
C ASP A 121 14.35 -20.81 -0.97
N VAL A 122 13.49 -19.80 -1.01
CA VAL A 122 13.85 -18.44 -1.37
C VAL A 122 13.17 -17.46 -0.41
N THR A 123 13.94 -16.49 0.05
CA THR A 123 13.43 -15.37 0.85
C THR A 123 13.62 -14.06 0.10
N VAL A 124 12.59 -13.24 0.06
CA VAL A 124 12.64 -11.91 -0.57
C VAL A 124 12.25 -10.84 0.44
N SER A 125 13.15 -9.90 0.70
CA SER A 125 12.91 -8.75 1.57
C SER A 125 12.92 -7.43 0.80
N LEU A 126 12.19 -6.43 1.33
CA LEU A 126 12.11 -5.08 0.77
C LEU A 126 12.36 -4.05 1.87
N SER A 127 13.22 -3.08 1.55
CA SER A 127 13.38 -1.85 2.31
C SER A 127 12.89 -0.68 1.46
N ILE A 128 11.66 -0.26 1.71
CA ILE A 128 11.00 0.80 0.93
C ILE A 128 11.59 2.15 1.32
N ILE A 129 11.94 2.95 0.32
CA ILE A 129 12.47 4.31 0.44
C ILE A 129 11.35 5.31 0.13
N ARG A 130 10.58 5.05 -0.94
CA ARG A 130 9.42 5.86 -1.34
C ARG A 130 8.27 4.95 -1.78
N PHE A 131 7.08 5.26 -1.31
CA PHE A 131 5.85 4.59 -1.73
C PHE A 131 4.68 5.56 -1.57
N HIS A 132 4.56 6.47 -2.51
CA HIS A 132 3.52 7.49 -2.50
C HIS A 132 3.18 7.93 -3.94
N SER A 133 2.14 8.72 -4.08
CA SER A 133 1.76 9.32 -5.36
C SER A 133 2.01 10.82 -5.33
N VAL A 134 2.30 11.37 -6.50
CA VAL A 134 2.41 12.82 -6.74
C VAL A 134 1.07 13.31 -7.29
N THR A 135 0.55 14.38 -6.74
CA THR A 135 -0.73 14.96 -7.17
C THR A 135 -0.73 15.30 -8.65
N GLY A 136 -1.68 14.75 -9.41
CA GLY A 136 -1.82 14.98 -10.84
C GLY A 136 -0.70 14.38 -11.70
N GLY A 137 0.08 13.45 -11.15
CA GLY A 137 1.22 12.85 -11.82
C GLY A 137 1.20 11.32 -11.78
N GLU A 138 2.09 10.76 -11.00
CA GLU A 138 2.37 9.32 -10.95
C GLU A 138 2.43 8.79 -9.52
N ALA A 139 2.31 7.49 -9.37
CA ALA A 139 2.67 6.77 -8.17
C ALA A 139 4.11 6.24 -8.31
N ILE A 140 4.86 6.29 -7.22
CA ILE A 140 6.28 5.96 -7.16
C ILE A 140 6.51 4.88 -6.12
N LEU A 141 7.27 3.85 -6.50
CA LEU A 141 7.87 2.88 -5.59
C LEU A 141 9.38 2.90 -5.79
N GLU A 142 10.11 3.20 -4.73
CA GLU A 142 11.56 3.06 -4.67
C GLU A 142 11.91 2.19 -3.47
N ALA A 143 12.71 1.14 -3.68
CA ALA A 143 13.07 0.21 -2.63
C ALA A 143 14.44 -0.44 -2.90
N ASN A 144 15.15 -0.76 -1.82
CA ASN A 144 16.21 -1.76 -1.85
C ASN A 144 15.58 -3.12 -1.63
N TRP A 145 16.10 -4.13 -2.31
CA TRP A 145 15.64 -5.51 -2.20
C TRP A 145 16.80 -6.46 -1.97
N GLN A 146 16.50 -7.56 -1.33
CA GLN A 146 17.41 -8.71 -1.19
C GLN A 146 16.65 -9.98 -1.46
N ILE A 147 17.24 -10.86 -2.26
CA ILE A 147 16.79 -12.22 -2.53
C ILE A 147 17.85 -13.14 -1.98
N GLN A 148 17.46 -14.03 -1.11
CA GLN A 148 18.32 -15.05 -0.52
C GLN A 148 17.77 -16.42 -0.90
N ARG A 149 18.57 -17.24 -1.53
CA ARG A 149 18.26 -18.64 -1.81
C ARG A 149 18.97 -19.49 -0.78
N ASN A 150 18.22 -20.34 -0.10
CA ASN A 150 18.74 -21.27 0.86
C ASN A 150 19.10 -22.58 0.15
N GLY A 151 20.26 -23.15 0.42
CA GLY A 151 20.68 -24.41 -0.15
C GLY A 151 19.89 -25.61 0.38
N ASP A 152 19.73 -26.64 -0.46
CA ASP A 152 19.20 -27.93 -0.04
C ASP A 152 20.15 -28.56 0.98
N ASN A 153 19.63 -29.01 2.13
CA ASN A 153 20.38 -29.78 3.17
C ASN A 153 21.31 -29.01 4.11
N GLY A 154 21.18 -27.72 4.30
CA GLY A 154 21.98 -27.01 5.33
C GLY A 154 23.46 -26.89 5.00
N ASP A 155 23.85 -27.10 3.75
CA ASP A 155 25.20 -26.86 3.26
C ASP A 155 25.34 -25.34 3.05
N ASN A 156 26.14 -24.67 3.87
CA ASN A 156 26.39 -23.23 3.83
C ASN A 156 27.02 -22.77 2.51
N ASP A 157 27.47 -23.68 1.66
CA ASP A 157 28.13 -23.39 0.38
C ASP A 157 27.13 -23.15 -0.78
N ALA A 158 25.84 -23.46 -0.59
CA ALA A 158 24.80 -23.28 -1.60
C ALA A 158 23.91 -22.03 -1.39
N GLU A 159 24.20 -21.22 -0.37
CA GLU A 159 23.47 -19.98 -0.12
C GLU A 159 23.89 -18.89 -1.11
N SER A 160 22.98 -18.48 -1.97
CA SER A 160 23.23 -17.37 -2.89
C SER A 160 22.36 -16.17 -2.55
N THR A 161 22.98 -14.99 -2.47
CA THR A 161 22.30 -13.74 -2.17
C THR A 161 22.45 -12.77 -3.34
N LEU A 162 21.32 -12.26 -3.83
CA LEU A 162 21.26 -11.11 -4.71
C LEU A 162 20.64 -9.93 -3.98
N GLN A 163 21.17 -8.76 -4.22
CA GLN A 163 20.64 -7.51 -3.70
C GLN A 163 20.70 -6.43 -4.75
N GLY A 164 19.84 -5.43 -4.60
CA GLY A 164 19.84 -4.31 -5.51
C GLY A 164 18.81 -3.27 -5.14
N HIS A 165 18.64 -2.36 -6.04
CA HIS A 165 17.71 -1.25 -5.96
C HIS A 165 16.70 -1.35 -7.10
N LEU A 166 15.46 -0.96 -6.85
CA LEU A 166 14.43 -0.81 -7.87
C LEU A 166 13.75 0.56 -7.72
N MET A 167 13.34 1.08 -8.85
CA MET A 167 12.47 2.24 -8.94
C MET A 167 11.41 1.97 -9.99
N LYS A 168 10.14 2.18 -9.63
CA LYS A 168 8.97 2.02 -10.50
C LYS A 168 8.09 3.25 -10.39
N GLU A 169 7.56 3.65 -11.53
CA GLU A 169 6.64 4.77 -11.65
C GLU A 169 5.48 4.34 -12.54
N VAL A 170 4.25 4.61 -12.11
CA VAL A 170 3.04 4.36 -12.91
C VAL A 170 2.18 5.61 -12.92
N PRO A 171 1.63 6.00 -14.07
CA PRO A 171 0.75 7.16 -14.15
C PRO A 171 -0.54 6.92 -13.38
N LEU A 172 -1.11 7.99 -12.82
CA LEU A 172 -2.45 7.99 -12.27
C LEU A 172 -3.46 8.08 -13.42
N GLU A 173 -4.34 7.08 -13.53
CA GLU A 173 -5.37 7.02 -14.58
C GLU A 173 -6.66 7.71 -14.14
N GLY A 174 -6.59 8.98 -13.79
CA GLY A 174 -7.71 9.80 -13.33
C GLY A 174 -7.46 10.44 -11.98
N ASP A 175 -8.55 10.92 -11.37
CA ASP A 175 -8.55 11.63 -10.10
C ASP A 175 -9.14 10.76 -8.98
N GLY A 176 -8.75 11.06 -7.76
CA GLY A 176 -9.30 10.43 -6.55
C GLY A 176 -8.34 9.44 -5.88
N TYR A 177 -8.68 9.12 -4.64
CA TYR A 177 -7.84 8.29 -3.78
C TYR A 177 -7.87 6.81 -4.19
N GLU A 178 -8.96 6.34 -4.79
CA GLU A 178 -9.10 5.01 -5.36
C GLU A 178 -8.08 4.78 -6.48
N VAL A 179 -7.89 5.79 -7.33
CA VAL A 179 -6.90 5.76 -8.42
C VAL A 179 -5.49 5.71 -7.87
N VAL A 180 -5.21 6.47 -6.81
CA VAL A 180 -3.91 6.45 -6.10
C VAL A 180 -3.61 5.05 -5.57
N VAL A 181 -4.56 4.43 -4.86
CA VAL A 181 -4.38 3.09 -4.27
C VAL A 181 -4.26 2.00 -5.35
N ALA A 182 -5.02 2.14 -6.45
CA ALA A 182 -4.88 1.23 -7.58
C ALA A 182 -3.50 1.34 -8.25
N ALA A 183 -2.98 2.55 -8.43
CA ALA A 183 -1.64 2.77 -8.96
C ALA A 183 -0.55 2.21 -8.03
N GLN A 184 -0.68 2.38 -6.72
CA GLN A 184 0.22 1.79 -5.74
C GLN A 184 0.18 0.25 -5.76
N SER A 185 -1.01 -0.33 -5.97
CA SER A 185 -1.16 -1.78 -6.13
C SER A 185 -0.44 -2.30 -7.38
N ARG A 186 -0.54 -1.57 -8.52
CA ARG A 186 0.19 -1.88 -9.77
C ARG A 186 1.70 -1.81 -9.58
N LEU A 187 2.22 -0.83 -8.85
CA LEU A 187 3.66 -0.74 -8.54
C LEU A 187 4.18 -2.00 -7.86
N LEU A 188 3.44 -2.55 -6.90
CA LEU A 188 3.82 -3.80 -6.23
C LEU A 188 3.75 -5.01 -7.16
N ALA A 189 2.80 -5.04 -8.09
CA ALA A 189 2.72 -6.09 -9.10
C ALA A 189 3.91 -6.05 -10.07
N GLU A 190 4.30 -4.87 -10.54
CA GLU A 190 5.47 -4.69 -11.40
C GLU A 190 6.78 -5.04 -10.67
N ALA A 191 6.94 -4.59 -9.42
CA ALA A 191 8.10 -4.95 -8.61
C ALA A 191 8.19 -6.47 -8.39
N ALA A 192 7.06 -7.11 -8.11
CA ALA A 192 7.00 -8.57 -7.94
C ALA A 192 7.37 -9.31 -9.23
N LYS A 193 6.92 -8.83 -10.39
CA LYS A 193 7.27 -9.39 -11.70
C LYS A 193 8.78 -9.33 -11.96
N ASP A 194 9.40 -8.17 -11.70
CA ASP A 194 10.84 -7.99 -11.88
C ASP A 194 11.65 -8.90 -10.95
N LEU A 195 11.27 -8.98 -9.67
CA LEU A 195 11.98 -9.82 -8.70
C LEU A 195 11.75 -11.31 -8.95
N ALA A 196 10.58 -11.71 -9.45
CA ALA A 196 10.34 -13.09 -9.89
C ALA A 196 11.30 -13.49 -11.03
N GLY A 197 11.56 -12.58 -11.99
CA GLY A 197 12.56 -12.80 -13.03
C GLY A 197 13.95 -13.06 -12.47
N LYS A 198 14.35 -12.31 -11.43
CA LYS A 198 15.64 -12.51 -10.75
C LYS A 198 15.70 -13.81 -9.98
N VAL A 199 14.63 -14.19 -9.27
CA VAL A 199 14.54 -15.49 -8.57
C VAL A 199 14.70 -16.64 -9.56
N ARG A 200 14.04 -16.59 -10.71
CA ARG A 200 14.20 -17.62 -11.77
C ARG A 200 15.64 -17.69 -12.32
N GLY A 201 16.31 -16.56 -12.42
CA GLY A 201 17.72 -16.51 -12.86
C GLY A 201 18.73 -17.07 -11.86
N MET A 202 18.31 -17.36 -10.62
CA MET A 202 19.15 -18.02 -9.58
C MET A 202 18.98 -19.55 -9.60
N GLN A 203 18.06 -20.08 -10.41
CA GLN A 203 17.84 -21.51 -10.59
C GLN A 203 18.87 -22.06 -11.58
#